data_6c4829495863b20ca8396f893df968f8
#
_entry.id   6c4829495863b20ca8396f893df968f8
#
_cell.length_a   1.000
_cell.length_b   1.000
_cell.length_c   1.000
_cell.angle_alpha   90.00
_cell.angle_beta   90.00
_cell.angle_gamma   90.00
#
_symmetry.space_group_name_H-M   'P 1'
#
loop_
_entity.id
_entity.type
_entity.pdbx_description
1 polymer ?
#
loop_
_entity_poly.entity_id
_entity_poly.type
_entity_poly.pdbx_seq_one_letter_code
_entity_poly.pdbx_strand_id
1 'polypeptide(L)'
;MINYDEFLNKKLVDVKPSGIRKFFAIAEEMDNVISLGVGEPDFLTPWHIRQTGIDYLEQGLTRYTANAGLAELRNEISNFYARNYLVKYDPKSEV
;
A
#
# COMPACT_ATOMS: atom_id res chain seq x y z
N MET A 1 -7.66 -6.60 37.98
CA MET A 1 -7.09 -6.33 36.62
C MET A 1 -7.76 -7.32 35.67
N ILE A 2 -8.34 -6.86 34.58
CA ILE A 2 -9.04 -7.73 33.62
C ILE A 2 -7.97 -8.51 32.85
N ASN A 3 -8.12 -9.84 32.79
CA ASN A 3 -7.26 -10.67 31.95
C ASN A 3 -7.84 -10.71 30.53
N TYR A 4 -7.27 -9.94 29.63
CA TYR A 4 -7.75 -9.84 28.24
C TYR A 4 -7.47 -11.10 27.41
N ASP A 5 -6.54 -11.94 27.82
CA ASP A 5 -6.18 -13.17 27.11
C ASP A 5 -7.33 -14.19 27.10
N GLU A 6 -8.25 -14.10 28.07
CA GLU A 6 -9.44 -14.96 28.14
C GLU A 6 -10.45 -14.68 26.99
N PHE A 7 -10.41 -13.48 26.43
CA PHE A 7 -11.27 -13.06 25.31
C PHE A 7 -10.66 -13.27 23.94
N LEU A 8 -9.37 -13.63 23.88
CA LEU A 8 -8.66 -13.87 22.64
C LEU A 8 -8.73 -15.34 22.22
N ASN A 9 -8.63 -15.58 20.91
CA ASN A 9 -8.44 -16.94 20.43
C ASN A 9 -7.10 -17.48 20.97
N LYS A 10 -7.12 -18.65 21.61
CA LYS A 10 -5.94 -19.27 22.22
C LYS A 10 -4.76 -19.42 21.26
N LYS A 11 -5.03 -19.64 19.96
CA LYS A 11 -4.00 -19.71 18.93
C LYS A 11 -3.29 -18.38 18.68
N LEU A 12 -3.90 -17.25 19.05
CA LEU A 12 -3.35 -15.91 18.86
C LEU A 12 -2.58 -15.41 20.08
N VAL A 13 -2.91 -15.90 21.28
CA VAL A 13 -2.23 -15.49 22.54
C VAL A 13 -0.72 -15.76 22.47
N ASP A 14 -0.32 -16.89 21.86
CA ASP A 14 1.06 -17.32 21.77
C ASP A 14 1.81 -16.70 20.55
N VAL A 15 1.12 -15.96 19.68
CA VAL A 15 1.75 -15.32 18.51
C VAL A 15 2.62 -14.17 18.94
N LYS A 16 3.93 -14.33 18.79
CA LYS A 16 4.90 -13.27 19.09
C LYS A 16 4.86 -12.19 18.01
N PRO A 17 4.98 -10.90 18.38
CA PRO A 17 5.16 -9.81 17.41
C PRO A 17 6.36 -10.08 16.49
N SER A 18 6.24 -9.67 15.23
CA SER A 18 7.33 -9.78 14.27
C SER A 18 8.59 -9.06 14.79
N GLY A 19 9.72 -9.75 14.83
CA GLY A 19 11.01 -9.18 15.25
C GLY A 19 11.55 -8.12 14.28
N ILE A 20 11.08 -8.08 13.04
CA ILE A 20 11.60 -7.18 11.97
C ILE A 20 11.50 -5.70 12.35
N ARG A 21 10.44 -5.32 13.08
CA ARG A 21 10.25 -3.92 13.53
C ARG A 21 11.33 -3.46 14.51
N LYS A 22 11.93 -4.37 15.29
CA LYS A 22 13.05 -4.04 16.19
C LYS A 22 14.30 -3.66 15.41
N PHE A 23 14.54 -4.31 14.27
CA PHE A 23 15.69 -3.98 13.42
C PHE A 23 15.52 -2.62 12.74
N PHE A 24 14.30 -2.24 12.36
CA PHE A 24 14.04 -0.90 11.82
C PHE A 24 14.31 0.19 12.86
N ALA A 25 13.80 0.01 14.08
CA ALA A 25 14.06 0.95 15.18
C ALA A 25 15.58 1.11 15.47
N ILE A 26 16.33 0.01 15.45
CA ILE A 26 17.80 0.06 15.62
C ILE A 26 18.46 0.81 14.45
N ALA A 27 18.02 0.56 13.21
CA ALA A 27 18.57 1.22 12.04
C ALA A 27 18.28 2.73 12.00
N GLU A 28 17.12 3.16 12.53
CA GLU A 28 16.78 4.58 12.66
C GLU A 28 17.65 5.32 13.68
N GLU A 29 18.17 4.63 14.71
CA GLU A 29 19.05 5.19 15.73
C GLU A 29 20.54 5.24 15.31
N MET A 30 20.89 4.62 14.19
CA MET A 30 22.26 4.52 13.72
C MET A 30 22.55 5.56 12.63
N ASP A 31 23.66 6.29 12.76
CA ASP A 31 24.15 7.19 11.71
C ASP A 31 24.78 6.42 10.55
N ASN A 32 24.60 6.92 9.32
CA ASN A 32 25.21 6.41 8.11
C ASN A 32 24.86 4.94 7.75
N VAL A 33 23.65 4.51 8.07
CA VAL A 33 23.16 3.16 7.71
C VAL A 33 22.52 3.18 6.33
N ILE A 34 22.93 2.23 5.49
CA ILE A 34 22.22 1.90 4.25
C ILE A 34 21.27 0.75 4.58
N SER A 35 19.98 1.06 4.70
CA SER A 35 18.95 0.06 5.00
C SER A 35 18.55 -0.69 3.72
N LEU A 36 18.64 -2.01 3.77
CA LEU A 36 18.08 -2.92 2.75
C LEU A 36 16.87 -3.69 3.29
N GLY A 37 16.28 -3.21 4.38
CA GLY A 37 15.21 -3.90 5.12
C GLY A 37 13.85 -3.83 4.44
N VAL A 38 13.57 -2.76 3.71
CA VAL A 38 12.31 -2.55 2.99
C VAL A 38 12.62 -2.34 1.51
N GLY A 39 11.88 -3.02 0.65
CA GLY A 39 11.98 -2.84 -0.79
C GLY A 39 11.20 -1.62 -1.25
N GLU A 40 11.70 -0.42 -0.96
CA GLU A 40 11.11 0.84 -1.39
C GLU A 40 12.07 1.64 -2.27
N PRO A 41 11.58 2.34 -3.30
CA PRO A 41 12.41 3.23 -4.10
C PRO A 41 12.90 4.42 -3.27
N ASP A 42 14.17 4.77 -3.41
CA ASP A 42 14.77 5.98 -2.83
C ASP A 42 14.53 7.25 -3.66
N PHE A 43 13.88 7.10 -4.81
CA PHE A 43 13.45 8.20 -5.67
C PHE A 43 12.12 8.77 -5.24
N LEU A 44 12.01 10.10 -5.25
CA LEU A 44 10.73 10.75 -5.06
C LEU A 44 9.78 10.40 -6.22
N THR A 45 8.53 10.10 -5.89
CA THR A 45 7.48 9.95 -6.91
C THR A 45 7.50 11.17 -7.86
N PRO A 46 7.44 10.98 -9.19
CA PRO A 46 7.46 12.07 -10.15
C PRO A 46 6.46 13.18 -9.83
N TRP A 47 6.88 14.43 -10.05
CA TRP A 47 6.10 15.60 -9.64
C TRP A 47 4.67 15.59 -10.15
N HIS A 48 4.45 15.27 -11.42
CA HIS A 48 3.12 15.24 -12.01
C HIS A 48 2.16 14.26 -11.32
N ILE A 49 2.68 13.12 -10.83
CA ILE A 49 1.88 12.14 -10.08
C ILE A 49 1.52 12.70 -8.70
N ARG A 50 2.49 13.31 -8.01
CA ARG A 50 2.26 13.94 -6.70
C ARG A 50 1.28 15.09 -6.81
N GLN A 51 1.43 15.94 -7.85
CA GLN A 51 0.54 17.07 -8.08
C GLN A 51 -0.90 16.58 -8.30
N THR A 52 -1.10 15.56 -9.15
CA THR A 52 -2.43 14.97 -9.33
C THR A 52 -3.06 14.52 -8.01
N GLY A 53 -2.27 13.88 -7.13
CA GLY A 53 -2.77 13.50 -5.80
C GLY A 53 -3.21 14.70 -4.95
N ILE A 54 -2.45 15.80 -4.98
CA ILE A 54 -2.78 17.06 -4.29
C ILE A 54 -4.08 17.63 -4.85
N ASP A 55 -4.20 17.73 -6.18
CA ASP A 55 -5.38 18.26 -6.85
C ASP A 55 -6.66 17.49 -6.51
N TYR A 56 -6.56 16.16 -6.39
CA TYR A 56 -7.67 15.31 -5.96
C TYR A 56 -8.09 15.56 -4.51
N LEU A 57 -7.12 15.77 -3.62
CA LEU A 57 -7.40 16.15 -2.23
C LEU A 57 -8.06 17.52 -2.14
N GLU A 58 -7.58 18.51 -2.89
CA GLU A 58 -8.15 19.87 -2.93
C GLU A 58 -9.59 19.88 -3.49
N GLN A 59 -9.90 18.99 -4.43
CA GLN A 59 -11.25 18.77 -4.96
C GLN A 59 -12.17 18.00 -3.99
N GLY A 60 -11.67 17.54 -2.84
CA GLY A 60 -12.44 16.77 -1.87
C GLY A 60 -12.80 15.35 -2.34
N LEU A 61 -12.04 14.79 -3.28
CA LEU A 61 -12.24 13.44 -3.80
C LEU A 61 -11.68 12.37 -2.85
N THR A 62 -12.17 12.37 -1.61
CA THR A 62 -11.69 11.52 -0.50
C THR A 62 -12.73 10.50 -0.04
N ARG A 63 -13.75 10.23 -0.84
CA ARG A 63 -14.84 9.30 -0.51
C ARG A 63 -14.50 7.86 -0.89
N TYR A 64 -15.19 6.92 -0.27
CA TYR A 64 -15.12 5.52 -0.69
C TYR A 64 -15.62 5.35 -2.12
N THR A 65 -15.00 4.42 -2.83
CA THR A 65 -15.42 3.95 -4.15
C THR A 65 -16.27 2.68 -4.02
N ALA A 66 -16.73 2.14 -5.14
CA ALA A 66 -17.22 0.77 -5.19
C ALA A 66 -16.10 -0.22 -4.80
N ASN A 67 -16.47 -1.44 -4.36
CA ASN A 67 -15.50 -2.47 -3.95
C ASN A 67 -14.46 -2.79 -5.04
N ALA A 68 -14.87 -2.72 -6.29
CA ALA A 68 -13.98 -2.93 -7.43
C ALA A 68 -13.08 -1.73 -7.77
N GLY A 69 -13.21 -0.61 -7.05
CA GLY A 69 -12.47 0.62 -7.33
C GLY A 69 -13.11 1.51 -8.38
N LEU A 70 -12.40 2.59 -8.74
CA LEU A 70 -12.84 3.56 -9.76
C LEU A 70 -12.87 2.91 -11.14
N ALA A 71 -13.98 3.10 -11.88
CA ALA A 71 -14.12 2.58 -13.23
C ALA A 71 -13.07 3.16 -14.19
N GLU A 72 -12.73 4.44 -14.03
CA GLU A 72 -11.70 5.14 -14.78
C GLU A 72 -10.33 4.47 -14.58
N LEU A 73 -9.97 4.17 -13.34
CA LEU A 73 -8.69 3.50 -13.03
C LEU A 73 -8.65 2.10 -13.67
N ARG A 74 -9.70 1.32 -13.55
CA ARG A 74 -9.77 -0.02 -14.15
C ARG A 74 -9.64 0.03 -15.68
N ASN A 75 -10.28 1.00 -16.32
CA ASN A 75 -10.14 1.22 -17.76
C ASN A 75 -8.70 1.57 -18.13
N GLU A 76 -8.03 2.46 -17.37
CA GLU A 76 -6.64 2.81 -17.64
C GLU A 76 -5.66 1.67 -17.36
N ILE A 77 -5.92 0.81 -16.38
CA ILE A 77 -5.15 -0.42 -16.16
C ILE A 77 -5.27 -1.34 -17.39
N SER A 78 -6.49 -1.60 -17.88
CA SER A 78 -6.70 -2.39 -19.08
C SER A 78 -5.99 -1.79 -20.31
N ASN A 79 -6.10 -0.48 -20.50
CA ASN A 79 -5.42 0.25 -21.57
C ASN A 79 -3.90 0.17 -21.46
N PHE A 80 -3.35 0.24 -20.25
CA PHE A 80 -1.91 0.10 -19.99
C PHE A 80 -1.40 -1.28 -20.44
N TYR A 81 -2.09 -2.34 -20.05
CA TYR A 81 -1.70 -3.69 -20.46
C TYR A 81 -1.85 -3.91 -21.97
N ALA A 82 -2.89 -3.37 -22.57
CA ALA A 82 -3.09 -3.44 -24.02
C ALA A 82 -1.96 -2.75 -24.81
N ARG A 83 -1.53 -1.55 -24.34
CA ARG A 83 -0.47 -0.78 -25.00
C ARG A 83 0.93 -1.39 -24.83
N ASN A 84 1.24 -1.88 -23.62
CA ASN A 84 2.61 -2.28 -23.30
C ASN A 84 2.87 -3.78 -23.50
N TYR A 85 1.84 -4.61 -23.39
CA TYR A 85 1.98 -6.06 -23.41
C TYR A 85 1.11 -6.75 -24.44
N LEU A 86 0.29 -6.00 -25.20
CA LEU A 86 -0.65 -6.52 -26.20
C LEU A 86 -1.70 -7.47 -25.62
N VAL A 87 -1.98 -7.34 -24.31
CA VAL A 87 -2.98 -8.13 -23.60
C VAL A 87 -4.16 -7.24 -23.25
N LYS A 88 -5.37 -7.69 -23.57
CA LYS A 88 -6.61 -6.98 -23.23
C LYS A 88 -7.32 -7.68 -22.08
N TYR A 89 -7.67 -6.92 -21.06
CA TYR A 89 -8.53 -7.35 -19.94
C TYR A 89 -9.85 -6.60 -20.01
N ASP A 90 -10.94 -7.26 -19.66
CA ASP A 90 -12.23 -6.58 -19.46
C ASP A 90 -12.17 -5.76 -18.16
N PRO A 91 -12.25 -4.41 -18.22
CA PRO A 91 -12.15 -3.58 -17.03
C PRO A 91 -13.30 -3.77 -16.03
N LYS A 92 -14.37 -4.48 -16.40
CA LYS A 92 -15.51 -4.74 -15.50
C LYS A 92 -15.37 -6.03 -14.71
N SER A 93 -14.74 -7.04 -15.28
CA SER A 93 -14.72 -8.41 -14.72
C SER A 93 -13.33 -8.95 -14.45
N GLU A 94 -12.27 -8.37 -15.02
CA GLU A 94 -10.90 -8.89 -14.91
C GLU A 94 -9.90 -7.90 -14.29
N VAL A 95 -10.35 -6.70 -13.92
CA VAL A 95 -9.53 -5.67 -13.27
C VAL A 95 -10.13 -5.24 -11.93
#